data_24b5fa65495164f80fe2074003efd58f
#
_entry.id   24b5fa65495164f80fe2074003efd58f
#
_cell.length_a   1.000
_cell.length_b   1.000
_cell.length_c   1.000
_cell.angle_alpha   90.00
_cell.angle_beta   90.00
_cell.angle_gamma   90.00
#
_symmetry.space_group_name_H-M   'P 1'
#
loop_
_entity.id
_entity.type
_entity.pdbx_description
1 polymer ?
#
loop_
_entity_poly.entity_id
_entity_poly.type
_entity_poly.pdbx_seq_one_letter_code
_entity_poly.pdbx_strand_id
1 'polypeptide(L)'
;MAQRHHDLTGPAAGPATTGDALAGYLRDQATEFLRALRLHRESGGAASHHSTHAGGPAGRAHPRAGDAGTAGGPSEDRTDAVRALRRSARRISGSLHTFRPLLDPDWSDDIRPELAWLSGTLALEHAYGARLERLLLALNRLSGSTPSAPSAPLSMPVPVQAQVQVQAQAQAQAQMQLQAQTPTQAQPQTSLQTQTQTHTQVQTQVQRQTGGAAGQAVGGGGRSGAHPAAQDRGHLTVGAAKAGALLDRQLTLARTRAHSTALQALGSSRFHAVADKVAVLASEVPLTPAAVTADLRPLAQAAEERLADAVTALPLITAGSPYNAEALIHGLSSDPAPHPQDAPWHQVRLLLRLHRYACEVLHGGGAPLDVRLVTAGQALDRHRDASEAASAAAQAARTPRIAPATAYALGVLHADQRHEVEAARYAFQRSWQKQTIGTP
;
A
#
# COMPACT_ATOMS: atom_id res chain seq x y z
N MET A 1 -54.79 -1.19 -42.98
CA MET A 1 -53.50 -1.90 -42.79
C MET A 1 -53.14 -1.85 -41.36
N ALA A 2 -53.29 -2.97 -40.64
CA ALA A 2 -53.02 -3.08 -39.20
C ALA A 2 -51.60 -3.59 -39.00
N GLN A 3 -50.72 -2.77 -38.40
CA GLN A 3 -49.39 -3.19 -37.97
C GLN A 3 -49.53 -4.04 -36.69
N ARG A 4 -49.11 -5.30 -36.78
CA ARG A 4 -48.97 -6.18 -35.61
C ARG A 4 -47.74 -5.75 -34.83
N HIS A 5 -47.94 -5.27 -33.60
CA HIS A 5 -46.90 -5.20 -32.58
C HIS A 5 -46.50 -6.64 -32.26
N HIS A 6 -45.27 -7.01 -32.59
CA HIS A 6 -44.62 -8.18 -31.98
C HIS A 6 -44.24 -7.84 -30.53
N ASP A 7 -45.02 -8.33 -29.60
CA ASP A 7 -44.61 -8.43 -28.19
C ASP A 7 -43.42 -9.38 -28.11
N LEU A 8 -42.24 -8.79 -27.98
CA LEU A 8 -41.05 -9.50 -27.54
C LEU A 8 -41.14 -9.69 -26.03
N THR A 9 -42.00 -10.62 -25.61
CA THR A 9 -41.92 -11.23 -24.26
C THR A 9 -40.63 -12.04 -24.26
N GLY A 10 -39.57 -11.46 -23.73
CA GLY A 10 -38.35 -12.20 -23.42
C GLY A 10 -38.69 -13.36 -22.46
N PRO A 11 -37.96 -14.47 -22.52
CA PRO A 11 -38.23 -15.61 -21.64
C PRO A 11 -38.23 -15.11 -20.18
N ALA A 12 -39.35 -15.39 -19.48
CA ALA A 12 -39.47 -15.08 -18.05
C ALA A 12 -38.25 -15.67 -17.34
N ALA A 13 -37.44 -14.80 -16.76
CA ALA A 13 -36.29 -15.22 -15.99
C ALA A 13 -36.82 -16.11 -14.85
N GLY A 14 -36.52 -17.41 -14.90
CA GLY A 14 -36.81 -18.34 -13.83
C GLY A 14 -36.19 -17.81 -12.52
N PRO A 15 -36.56 -18.33 -11.36
CA PRO A 15 -35.99 -17.90 -10.11
C PRO A 15 -34.45 -18.01 -10.21
N ALA A 16 -33.76 -16.87 -10.03
CA ALA A 16 -32.31 -16.80 -10.13
C ALA A 16 -31.70 -17.87 -9.20
N THR A 17 -30.91 -18.76 -9.78
CA THR A 17 -30.23 -19.79 -8.99
C THR A 17 -29.11 -19.15 -8.17
N THR A 18 -28.69 -19.80 -7.13
CA THR A 18 -27.58 -19.30 -6.27
C THR A 18 -26.28 -19.20 -7.07
N GLY A 19 -26.06 -20.09 -8.05
CA GLY A 19 -24.96 -20.00 -9.00
C GLY A 19 -25.04 -18.73 -9.88
N ASP A 20 -26.24 -18.27 -10.22
CA ASP A 20 -26.45 -17.04 -10.99
C ASP A 20 -26.00 -15.79 -10.21
N ALA A 21 -26.16 -15.78 -8.87
CA ALA A 21 -25.72 -14.69 -8.03
C ALA A 21 -24.18 -14.55 -8.05
N LEU A 22 -23.46 -15.66 -7.92
CA LEU A 22 -22.00 -15.69 -8.02
C LEU A 22 -21.54 -15.30 -9.42
N ALA A 23 -22.17 -15.85 -10.46
CA ALA A 23 -21.85 -15.54 -11.84
C ALA A 23 -22.13 -14.06 -12.16
N GLY A 24 -23.27 -13.54 -11.72
CA GLY A 24 -23.63 -12.12 -11.87
C GLY A 24 -22.58 -11.22 -11.23
N TYR A 25 -22.24 -11.47 -9.96
CA TYR A 25 -21.22 -10.69 -9.27
C TYR A 25 -19.84 -10.72 -9.97
N LEU A 26 -19.39 -11.89 -10.40
CA LEU A 26 -18.10 -12.02 -11.10
C LEU A 26 -18.11 -11.30 -12.46
N ARG A 27 -19.20 -11.37 -13.23
CA ARG A 27 -19.37 -10.60 -14.48
C ARG A 27 -19.35 -9.10 -14.24
N ASP A 28 -20.02 -8.62 -13.19
CA ASP A 28 -20.03 -7.20 -12.82
C ASP A 28 -18.62 -6.70 -12.48
N GLN A 29 -17.87 -7.48 -11.69
CA GLN A 29 -16.50 -7.14 -11.33
C GLN A 29 -15.56 -7.21 -12.54
N ALA A 30 -15.75 -8.17 -13.45
CA ALA A 30 -15.00 -8.25 -14.71
C ALA A 30 -15.32 -7.07 -15.64
N THR A 31 -16.59 -6.69 -15.75
CA THR A 31 -17.01 -5.52 -16.52
C THR A 31 -16.41 -4.22 -15.97
N GLU A 32 -16.41 -4.07 -14.64
CA GLU A 32 -15.79 -2.90 -13.98
C GLU A 32 -14.27 -2.86 -14.21
N PHE A 33 -13.61 -4.03 -14.19
CA PHE A 33 -12.19 -4.13 -14.53
C PHE A 33 -11.92 -3.66 -15.95
N LEU A 34 -12.69 -4.13 -16.93
CA LEU A 34 -12.53 -3.75 -18.35
C LEU A 34 -12.87 -2.28 -18.60
N ARG A 35 -13.86 -1.73 -17.89
CA ARG A 35 -14.19 -0.29 -17.93
C ARG A 35 -13.02 0.54 -17.40
N ALA A 36 -12.48 0.16 -16.25
CA ALA A 36 -11.32 0.84 -15.66
C ALA A 36 -10.07 0.74 -16.55
N LEU A 37 -9.87 -0.39 -17.23
CA LEU A 37 -8.80 -0.57 -18.20
C LEU A 37 -8.96 0.37 -19.40
N ARG A 38 -10.17 0.53 -19.93
CA ARG A 38 -10.46 1.46 -21.01
C ARG A 38 -10.15 2.89 -20.60
N LEU A 39 -10.66 3.34 -19.44
CA LEU A 39 -10.38 4.68 -18.90
C LEU A 39 -8.88 4.93 -18.72
N HIS A 40 -8.14 3.94 -18.23
CA HIS A 40 -6.70 4.04 -18.10
C HIS A 40 -5.98 4.25 -19.43
N ARG A 41 -6.42 3.56 -20.50
CA ARG A 41 -5.85 3.70 -21.84
C ARG A 41 -6.20 5.06 -22.46
N GLU A 42 -7.44 5.51 -22.31
CA GLU A 42 -7.90 6.82 -22.81
C GLU A 42 -7.16 7.98 -22.15
N SER A 43 -7.01 7.94 -20.81
CA SER A 43 -6.22 8.93 -20.06
C SER A 43 -4.73 8.92 -20.44
N GLY A 44 -4.19 7.78 -20.90
CA GLY A 44 -2.82 7.64 -21.38
C GLY A 44 -2.63 8.22 -22.77
N GLY A 45 -3.60 8.05 -23.66
CA GLY A 45 -3.59 8.56 -25.03
C GLY A 45 -3.71 10.09 -25.09
N ALA A 46 -4.59 10.68 -24.28
CA ALA A 46 -4.79 12.13 -24.23
C ALA A 46 -3.50 12.90 -23.82
N ALA A 47 -2.70 12.33 -22.91
CA ALA A 47 -1.44 12.94 -22.51
C ALA A 47 -0.38 12.97 -23.64
N SER A 48 -0.41 12.01 -24.56
CA SER A 48 0.53 11.91 -25.67
C SER A 48 0.23 12.92 -26.78
N HIS A 49 -1.04 13.28 -26.98
CA HIS A 49 -1.44 14.24 -28.01
C HIS A 49 -1.20 15.70 -27.65
N HIS A 50 -1.09 16.04 -26.36
CA HIS A 50 -0.80 17.41 -25.92
C HIS A 50 0.68 17.78 -26.00
N SER A 51 1.59 16.80 -26.09
CA SER A 51 3.03 17.05 -26.18
C SER A 51 3.55 17.27 -27.60
N THR A 52 2.75 17.00 -28.65
CA THR A 52 3.17 17.14 -30.06
C THR A 52 2.74 18.44 -30.71
N HIS A 53 1.98 19.32 -30.06
CA HIS A 53 1.48 20.57 -30.63
C HIS A 53 2.00 21.86 -29.96
N ALA A 54 3.14 21.83 -29.27
CA ALA A 54 3.80 23.03 -28.73
C ALA A 54 4.83 23.61 -29.71
N GLY A 55 4.40 23.93 -30.94
CA GLY A 55 5.24 24.54 -31.96
C GLY A 55 4.42 25.40 -32.95
N GLY A 56 3.79 26.49 -32.48
CA GLY A 56 3.12 27.44 -33.34
C GLY A 56 2.90 28.78 -32.60
N PRO A 57 3.03 29.96 -33.31
CA PRO A 57 3.13 31.25 -32.66
C PRO A 57 1.80 31.78 -32.10
N ALA A 58 1.95 32.50 -31.01
CA ALA A 58 0.97 33.16 -30.17
C ALA A 58 -0.21 33.82 -30.89
N GLY A 59 -1.41 33.33 -30.67
CA GLY A 59 -2.68 34.03 -30.86
C GLY A 59 -3.35 34.26 -29.51
N ARG A 60 -3.49 35.54 -29.08
CA ARG A 60 -4.22 35.96 -27.89
C ARG A 60 -5.71 35.59 -28.05
N ALA A 61 -6.20 34.66 -27.24
CA ALA A 61 -7.63 34.48 -27.00
C ALA A 61 -7.90 34.54 -25.50
N HIS A 62 -8.76 35.50 -25.09
CA HIS A 62 -9.22 35.66 -23.71
C HIS A 62 -10.10 34.47 -23.32
N PRO A 63 -9.92 33.83 -22.16
CA PRO A 63 -10.89 32.83 -21.68
C PRO A 63 -12.12 33.52 -21.11
N ARG A 64 -13.28 33.11 -21.61
CA ARG A 64 -14.60 33.42 -21.03
C ARG A 64 -14.74 32.66 -19.70
N ALA A 65 -15.04 33.40 -18.64
CA ALA A 65 -15.46 32.83 -17.36
C ALA A 65 -16.85 32.20 -17.49
N GLY A 66 -16.97 30.92 -17.16
CA GLY A 66 -18.27 30.22 -17.08
C GLY A 66 -18.09 28.74 -17.34
N ASP A 67 -17.72 27.99 -16.34
CA ASP A 67 -18.22 26.66 -15.93
C ASP A 67 -17.21 26.06 -14.93
N ALA A 68 -17.49 26.26 -13.64
CA ALA A 68 -16.74 25.64 -12.54
C ALA A 68 -17.38 24.28 -12.23
N GLY A 69 -17.32 23.35 -13.22
CA GLY A 69 -17.47 21.92 -12.96
C GLY A 69 -16.12 21.37 -12.54
N THR A 70 -16.04 20.73 -11.39
CA THR A 70 -14.87 20.00 -10.85
C THR A 70 -14.45 18.88 -11.81
N ALA A 71 -13.80 19.21 -12.91
CA ALA A 71 -13.14 18.25 -13.79
C ALA A 71 -11.79 17.94 -13.17
N GLY A 72 -11.65 16.77 -12.53
CA GLY A 72 -10.35 16.22 -12.11
C GLY A 72 -9.41 16.20 -13.31
N GLY A 73 -8.16 16.63 -13.11
CA GLY A 73 -7.18 16.64 -14.20
C GLY A 73 -6.88 15.22 -14.71
N PRO A 74 -6.40 15.04 -15.95
CA PRO A 74 -6.15 13.73 -16.59
C PRO A 74 -5.21 12.81 -15.79
N SER A 75 -4.45 13.34 -14.84
CA SER A 75 -3.63 12.56 -13.91
C SER A 75 -4.46 11.94 -12.78
N GLU A 76 -5.52 12.62 -12.32
CA GLU A 76 -6.43 12.11 -11.29
C GLU A 76 -7.29 10.99 -11.87
N ASP A 77 -7.84 11.16 -13.06
CA ASP A 77 -8.61 10.13 -13.76
C ASP A 77 -7.81 8.85 -13.97
N ARG A 78 -6.52 8.99 -14.34
CA ARG A 78 -5.63 7.83 -14.47
C ARG A 78 -5.40 7.10 -13.14
N THR A 79 -5.18 7.84 -12.05
CA THR A 79 -4.98 7.23 -10.72
C THR A 79 -6.23 6.53 -10.25
N ASP A 80 -7.40 7.06 -10.51
CA ASP A 80 -8.68 6.47 -10.16
C ASP A 80 -9.00 5.23 -10.98
N ALA A 81 -8.67 5.22 -12.28
CA ALA A 81 -8.75 4.05 -13.13
C ALA A 81 -7.86 2.90 -12.61
N VAL A 82 -6.61 3.19 -12.23
CA VAL A 82 -5.71 2.19 -11.64
C VAL A 82 -6.24 1.68 -10.29
N ARG A 83 -6.82 2.54 -9.46
CA ARG A 83 -7.48 2.12 -8.20
C ARG A 83 -8.68 1.22 -8.46
N ALA A 84 -9.49 1.52 -9.48
CA ALA A 84 -10.64 0.71 -9.88
C ALA A 84 -10.20 -0.67 -10.40
N LEU A 85 -9.20 -0.74 -11.31
CA LEU A 85 -8.58 -1.99 -11.76
C LEU A 85 -8.13 -2.86 -10.59
N ARG A 86 -7.41 -2.28 -9.65
CA ARG A 86 -6.91 -2.96 -8.45
C ARG A 86 -8.02 -3.45 -7.54
N ARG A 87 -9.12 -2.70 -7.44
CA ARG A 87 -10.29 -3.04 -6.63
C ARG A 87 -11.02 -4.24 -7.21
N SER A 88 -11.31 -4.21 -8.50
CA SER A 88 -11.99 -5.30 -9.22
C SER A 88 -11.14 -6.57 -9.22
N ALA A 89 -9.84 -6.48 -9.55
CA ALA A 89 -8.93 -7.62 -9.50
C ALA A 89 -8.92 -8.33 -8.14
N ARG A 90 -8.94 -7.55 -7.03
CA ARG A 90 -8.99 -8.12 -5.68
C ARG A 90 -10.34 -8.75 -5.33
N ARG A 91 -11.44 -8.15 -5.79
CA ARG A 91 -12.77 -8.73 -5.60
C ARG A 91 -12.91 -10.05 -6.36
N ILE A 92 -12.49 -10.08 -7.63
CA ILE A 92 -12.50 -11.31 -8.42
C ILE A 92 -11.62 -12.37 -7.71
N SER A 93 -10.35 -12.08 -7.46
CA SER A 93 -9.42 -13.04 -6.82
C SER A 93 -9.92 -13.54 -5.45
N GLY A 94 -10.53 -12.67 -4.64
CA GLY A 94 -11.10 -13.04 -3.34
C GLY A 94 -12.33 -13.91 -3.45
N SER A 95 -13.24 -13.63 -4.40
CA SER A 95 -14.43 -14.45 -4.64
C SER A 95 -14.05 -15.81 -5.22
N LEU A 96 -13.09 -15.87 -6.15
CA LEU A 96 -12.54 -17.13 -6.66
C LEU A 96 -11.92 -17.99 -5.53
N HIS A 97 -11.32 -17.35 -4.52
CA HIS A 97 -10.80 -18.07 -3.35
C HIS A 97 -11.91 -18.63 -2.47
N THR A 98 -12.93 -17.84 -2.15
CA THR A 98 -13.99 -18.23 -1.22
C THR A 98 -14.93 -19.27 -1.84
N PHE A 99 -15.27 -19.09 -3.11
CA PHE A 99 -16.23 -19.94 -3.83
C PHE A 99 -15.56 -20.96 -4.76
N ARG A 100 -14.28 -21.27 -4.53
CA ARG A 100 -13.49 -22.22 -5.33
C ARG A 100 -14.20 -23.55 -5.64
N PRO A 101 -14.95 -24.20 -4.71
CA PRO A 101 -15.60 -25.46 -5.00
C PRO A 101 -16.68 -25.39 -6.10
N LEU A 102 -17.16 -24.18 -6.44
CA LEU A 102 -18.20 -23.94 -7.43
C LEU A 102 -17.65 -23.50 -8.78
N LEU A 103 -16.35 -23.37 -8.91
CA LEU A 103 -15.65 -22.87 -10.08
C LEU A 103 -14.78 -23.96 -10.67
N ASP A 104 -14.57 -23.90 -11.98
CA ASP A 104 -13.57 -24.74 -12.62
C ASP A 104 -12.21 -24.58 -11.93
N PRO A 105 -11.62 -25.66 -11.37
CA PRO A 105 -10.43 -25.56 -10.54
C PRO A 105 -9.20 -25.12 -11.34
N ASP A 106 -9.03 -25.64 -12.56
CA ASP A 106 -7.83 -25.37 -13.36
C ASP A 106 -7.82 -23.90 -13.80
N TRP A 107 -8.98 -23.40 -14.26
CA TRP A 107 -9.13 -22.01 -14.61
C TRP A 107 -8.98 -21.06 -13.40
N SER A 108 -9.61 -21.41 -12.27
CA SER A 108 -9.57 -20.60 -11.04
C SER A 108 -8.15 -20.52 -10.46
N ASP A 109 -7.42 -21.63 -10.44
CA ASP A 109 -6.07 -21.68 -9.89
C ASP A 109 -5.04 -20.99 -10.80
N ASP A 110 -5.30 -20.95 -12.11
CA ASP A 110 -4.46 -20.25 -13.08
C ASP A 110 -4.64 -18.71 -13.02
N ILE A 111 -5.87 -18.19 -12.92
CA ILE A 111 -6.11 -16.74 -12.94
C ILE A 111 -5.84 -16.04 -11.58
N ARG A 112 -6.04 -16.71 -10.45
CA ARG A 112 -5.91 -16.10 -9.11
C ARG A 112 -4.53 -15.51 -8.83
N PRO A 113 -3.41 -16.21 -9.05
CA PRO A 113 -2.08 -15.64 -8.84
C PRO A 113 -1.80 -14.45 -9.75
N GLU A 114 -2.34 -14.46 -10.96
CA GLU A 114 -2.18 -13.39 -11.93
C GLU A 114 -2.90 -12.10 -11.46
N LEU A 115 -4.12 -12.22 -10.98
CA LEU A 115 -4.86 -11.09 -10.39
C LEU A 115 -4.20 -10.57 -9.11
N ALA A 116 -3.65 -11.47 -8.29
CA ALA A 116 -2.89 -11.09 -7.10
C ALA A 116 -1.61 -10.33 -7.47
N TRP A 117 -0.84 -10.82 -8.44
CA TRP A 117 0.33 -10.14 -8.98
C TRP A 117 -0.03 -8.74 -9.49
N LEU A 118 -1.05 -8.63 -10.35
CA LEU A 118 -1.49 -7.36 -10.92
C LEU A 118 -1.88 -6.37 -9.82
N SER A 119 -2.75 -6.80 -8.90
CA SER A 119 -3.21 -5.93 -7.82
C SER A 119 -2.10 -5.49 -6.88
N GLY A 120 -1.09 -6.35 -6.66
CA GLY A 120 0.11 -6.05 -5.89
C GLY A 120 0.99 -5.02 -6.58
N THR A 121 1.30 -5.24 -7.86
CA THR A 121 2.14 -4.33 -8.66
C THR A 121 1.53 -2.93 -8.74
N LEU A 122 0.24 -2.83 -9.06
CA LEU A 122 -0.47 -1.55 -9.15
C LEU A 122 -0.67 -0.86 -7.78
N ALA A 123 -0.41 -1.56 -6.67
CA ALA A 123 -0.52 -0.96 -5.33
C ALA A 123 0.68 -0.11 -4.93
N LEU A 124 1.87 -0.47 -5.41
CA LEU A 124 3.14 -0.01 -4.83
C LEU A 124 3.36 1.50 -4.97
N GLU A 125 3.05 2.06 -6.12
CA GLU A 125 3.25 3.50 -6.36
C GLU A 125 2.48 4.34 -5.34
N HIS A 126 1.18 4.08 -5.21
CA HIS A 126 0.33 4.78 -4.25
C HIS A 126 0.75 4.51 -2.80
N ALA A 127 1.15 3.28 -2.48
CA ALA A 127 1.60 2.92 -1.15
C ALA A 127 2.86 3.69 -0.73
N TYR A 128 3.82 3.88 -1.65
CA TYR A 128 5.02 4.68 -1.37
C TYR A 128 4.70 6.17 -1.20
N GLY A 129 3.79 6.73 -2.03
CA GLY A 129 3.34 8.11 -1.90
C GLY A 129 2.66 8.36 -0.55
N ALA A 130 1.65 7.57 -0.20
CA ALA A 130 0.93 7.68 1.06
C ALA A 130 1.84 7.48 2.29
N ARG A 131 2.82 6.57 2.19
CA ARG A 131 3.82 6.35 3.25
C ARG A 131 4.72 7.57 3.44
N LEU A 132 5.19 8.18 2.35
CA LEU A 132 5.98 9.39 2.41
C LEU A 132 5.21 10.54 3.08
N GLU A 133 4.00 10.81 2.63
CA GLU A 133 3.14 11.84 3.21
C GLU A 133 2.93 11.61 4.71
N ARG A 134 2.59 10.38 5.11
CA ARG A 134 2.41 10.01 6.51
C ARG A 134 3.65 10.29 7.35
N LEU A 135 4.83 9.89 6.87
CA LEU A 135 6.09 10.06 7.60
C LEU A 135 6.51 11.52 7.71
N LEU A 136 6.31 12.32 6.65
CA LEU A 136 6.60 13.75 6.68
C LEU A 136 5.64 14.51 7.63
N LEU A 137 4.36 14.17 7.63
CA LEU A 137 3.39 14.73 8.59
C LEU A 137 3.76 14.37 10.03
N ALA A 138 4.16 13.12 10.29
CA ALA A 138 4.61 12.70 11.62
C ALA A 138 5.89 13.44 12.06
N LEU A 139 6.87 13.62 11.17
CA LEU A 139 8.08 14.40 11.46
C LEU A 139 7.77 15.86 11.79
N ASN A 140 6.88 16.49 11.03
CA ASN A 140 6.45 17.87 11.28
C ASN A 140 5.77 18.00 12.64
N ARG A 141 4.89 17.05 12.99
CA ARG A 141 4.26 16.99 14.31
C ARG A 141 5.27 16.84 15.43
N LEU A 142 6.23 15.91 15.30
CA LEU A 142 7.24 15.61 16.30
C LEU A 142 8.27 16.73 16.48
N SER A 143 8.61 17.46 15.41
CA SER A 143 9.54 18.59 15.48
C SER A 143 8.91 19.88 16.01
N GLY A 144 7.61 19.90 16.27
CA GLY A 144 6.89 21.09 16.71
C GLY A 144 6.78 22.18 15.63
N SER A 145 7.08 21.85 14.39
CA SER A 145 6.85 22.72 13.24
C SER A 145 5.34 22.72 12.98
N THR A 146 4.65 23.77 13.42
CA THR A 146 3.28 24.03 12.95
C THR A 146 3.34 24.11 11.43
N PRO A 147 2.42 23.46 10.69
CA PRO A 147 2.34 23.68 9.26
C PRO A 147 2.09 25.19 9.06
N SER A 148 3.11 25.90 8.60
CA SER A 148 2.92 27.25 8.05
C SER A 148 1.83 27.10 7.01
N ALA A 149 0.75 27.87 7.16
CA ALA A 149 -0.24 28.05 6.11
C ALA A 149 0.52 28.23 4.79
N PRO A 150 0.07 27.68 3.66
CA PRO A 150 0.80 27.77 2.41
C PRO A 150 1.02 29.24 2.10
N SER A 151 2.22 29.70 2.38
CA SER A 151 2.72 30.98 1.88
C SER A 151 2.63 30.86 0.37
N ALA A 152 1.83 31.72 -0.26
CA ALA A 152 1.75 31.81 -1.69
C ALA A 152 3.18 31.77 -2.27
N PRO A 153 3.45 30.96 -3.29
CA PRO A 153 4.79 30.85 -3.82
C PRO A 153 5.17 32.20 -4.43
N LEU A 154 6.11 32.89 -3.78
CA LEU A 154 6.89 33.89 -4.47
C LEU A 154 7.68 33.15 -5.55
N SER A 155 7.14 33.16 -6.75
CA SER A 155 7.71 32.57 -7.95
C SER A 155 9.05 33.26 -8.25
N MET A 156 10.14 32.65 -7.77
CA MET A 156 11.43 32.87 -8.36
C MET A 156 11.61 31.83 -9.47
N PRO A 157 11.87 32.20 -10.70
CA PRO A 157 12.06 31.24 -11.78
C PRO A 157 13.37 30.48 -11.53
N VAL A 158 13.25 29.20 -11.17
CA VAL A 158 14.39 28.26 -11.18
C VAL A 158 14.76 28.02 -12.65
N PRO A 159 16.02 28.25 -13.06
CA PRO A 159 16.40 28.07 -14.45
C PRO A 159 16.20 26.64 -14.89
N VAL A 160 15.47 26.44 -15.97
CA VAL A 160 15.09 25.16 -16.59
C VAL A 160 16.30 24.24 -16.85
N GLN A 161 17.50 24.79 -16.93
CA GLN A 161 18.75 24.06 -17.15
C GLN A 161 19.13 23.12 -15.99
N ALA A 162 18.75 23.42 -14.74
CA ALA A 162 19.08 22.57 -13.60
C ALA A 162 18.22 21.29 -13.58
N GLN A 163 16.96 21.35 -14.03
CA GLN A 163 16.08 20.18 -14.11
C GLN A 163 16.49 19.22 -15.23
N VAL A 164 16.98 19.72 -16.35
CA VAL A 164 17.45 18.91 -17.48
C VAL A 164 18.73 18.15 -17.12
N GLN A 165 19.65 18.75 -16.37
CA GLN A 165 20.87 18.07 -15.92
C GLN A 165 20.61 16.94 -14.93
N VAL A 166 19.65 17.11 -14.00
CA VAL A 166 19.30 16.05 -13.04
C VAL A 166 18.64 14.87 -13.75
N GLN A 167 17.78 15.12 -14.73
CA GLN A 167 17.17 14.05 -15.54
C GLN A 167 18.19 13.33 -16.43
N ALA A 168 19.14 14.04 -17.04
CA ALA A 168 20.18 13.44 -17.87
C ALA A 168 21.14 12.55 -17.04
N GLN A 169 21.49 12.97 -15.81
CA GLN A 169 22.31 12.16 -14.91
C GLN A 169 21.58 10.91 -14.40
N ALA A 170 20.28 11.01 -14.13
CA ALA A 170 19.48 9.87 -13.72
C ALA A 170 19.34 8.82 -14.85
N GLN A 171 19.18 9.26 -16.09
CA GLN A 171 19.11 8.37 -17.26
C GLN A 171 20.47 7.71 -17.56
N ALA A 172 21.58 8.43 -17.43
CA ALA A 172 22.92 7.88 -17.63
C ALA A 172 23.28 6.81 -16.58
N GLN A 173 22.88 7.01 -15.31
CA GLN A 173 23.07 6.01 -14.26
C GLN A 173 22.18 4.77 -14.46
N ALA A 174 20.95 4.92 -14.96
CA ALA A 174 20.09 3.79 -15.29
C ALA A 174 20.64 2.96 -16.45
N GLN A 175 21.22 3.58 -17.47
CA GLN A 175 21.84 2.87 -18.60
C GLN A 175 23.12 2.11 -18.19
N MET A 176 23.95 2.69 -17.31
CA MET A 176 25.13 1.98 -16.78
C MET A 176 24.76 0.75 -15.95
N GLN A 177 23.66 0.78 -15.19
CA GLN A 177 23.20 -0.39 -14.43
C GLN A 177 22.60 -1.49 -15.32
N LEU A 178 21.99 -1.14 -16.45
CA LEU A 178 21.49 -2.11 -17.44
C LEU A 178 22.63 -2.82 -18.19
N GLN A 179 23.74 -2.14 -18.45
CA GLN A 179 24.91 -2.76 -19.10
C GLN A 179 25.71 -3.68 -18.17
N ALA A 180 25.62 -3.47 -16.85
CA ALA A 180 26.27 -4.33 -15.85
C ALA A 180 25.55 -5.67 -15.59
N GLN A 181 24.36 -5.89 -16.16
CA GLN A 181 23.55 -7.10 -15.95
C GLN A 181 23.48 -8.04 -17.16
N THR A 182 24.34 -7.89 -18.17
CA THR A 182 24.46 -8.86 -19.25
C THR A 182 25.29 -10.06 -18.74
N PRO A 183 24.72 -11.25 -18.58
CA PRO A 183 25.49 -12.42 -18.21
C PRO A 183 26.33 -12.90 -19.41
N THR A 184 27.63 -12.79 -19.28
CA THR A 184 28.58 -13.47 -20.15
C THR A 184 28.41 -14.99 -19.98
N GLN A 185 27.95 -15.66 -21.01
CA GLN A 185 27.98 -17.11 -21.09
C GLN A 185 29.45 -17.58 -21.05
N ALA A 186 29.83 -18.29 -20.01
CA ALA A 186 31.03 -19.10 -19.97
C ALA A 186 30.66 -20.53 -19.57
N GLN A 187 31.15 -21.47 -20.38
CA GLN A 187 30.96 -22.91 -20.34
C GLN A 187 31.43 -23.54 -19.01
N PRO A 188 30.99 -24.78 -18.72
CA PRO A 188 31.30 -25.46 -17.46
C PRO A 188 32.68 -26.16 -17.55
N GLN A 189 33.50 -25.97 -16.54
CA GLN A 189 34.56 -26.90 -16.20
C GLN A 189 34.41 -27.38 -14.76
N THR A 190 34.30 -28.68 -14.68
CA THR A 190 34.28 -29.55 -13.52
C THR A 190 35.57 -29.43 -12.72
N SER A 191 35.52 -29.20 -11.43
CA SER A 191 36.46 -29.78 -10.48
C SER A 191 35.88 -29.76 -9.07
N LEU A 192 35.71 -30.93 -8.53
CA LEU A 192 35.53 -31.29 -7.13
C LEU A 192 36.71 -30.79 -6.31
N GLN A 193 36.49 -30.08 -5.23
CA GLN A 193 37.30 -30.24 -4.04
C GLN A 193 36.54 -29.86 -2.78
N THR A 194 36.36 -30.86 -1.96
CA THR A 194 35.98 -30.90 -0.55
C THR A 194 37.00 -30.16 0.28
N GLN A 195 36.57 -29.23 1.16
CA GLN A 195 37.27 -29.03 2.42
C GLN A 195 36.33 -28.50 3.54
N THR A 196 36.42 -29.27 4.57
CA THR A 196 35.76 -29.21 5.88
C THR A 196 36.52 -28.26 6.82
N GLN A 197 35.81 -27.76 7.85
CA GLN A 197 36.29 -27.15 9.13
C GLN A 197 36.70 -25.67 9.03
N THR A 198 36.43 -24.84 10.00
CA THR A 198 36.56 -24.98 11.45
C THR A 198 35.75 -23.89 12.21
N HIS A 199 35.18 -24.26 13.31
CA HIS A 199 34.76 -23.45 14.45
C HIS A 199 35.85 -22.49 14.94
N THR A 200 35.52 -21.25 15.27
CA THR A 200 36.21 -20.52 16.31
C THR A 200 35.28 -19.54 17.04
N GLN A 201 35.06 -19.83 18.28
CA GLN A 201 34.55 -18.95 19.32
C GLN A 201 35.50 -17.76 19.50
N VAL A 202 34.97 -16.57 19.69
CA VAL A 202 35.69 -15.52 20.39
C VAL A 202 34.81 -14.95 21.52
N GLN A 203 35.34 -15.14 22.67
CA GLN A 203 34.86 -14.78 24.00
C GLN A 203 34.79 -13.27 24.25
N THR A 204 33.80 -12.93 25.02
CA THR A 204 33.60 -11.73 25.82
C THR A 204 34.84 -11.28 26.56
N GLN A 205 35.20 -10.01 26.47
CA GLN A 205 35.99 -9.34 27.49
C GLN A 205 35.34 -8.01 27.88
N VAL A 206 34.76 -8.06 29.09
CA VAL A 206 34.37 -6.89 29.89
C VAL A 206 35.64 -6.38 30.58
N GLN A 207 35.99 -5.15 30.34
CA GLN A 207 36.99 -4.50 31.18
C GLN A 207 36.44 -3.21 31.78
N ARG A 208 36.13 -3.32 33.08
CA ARG A 208 35.90 -2.18 33.97
C ARG A 208 37.24 -1.46 34.19
N GLN A 209 37.23 -0.16 34.08
CA GLN A 209 38.20 0.67 34.78
C GLN A 209 37.48 1.79 35.52
N THR A 210 37.56 1.66 36.85
CA THR A 210 37.26 2.65 37.89
C THR A 210 38.53 3.38 38.25
N GLY A 211 38.40 4.67 38.57
CA GLY A 211 39.39 5.51 39.25
C GLY A 211 39.51 6.86 38.54
N GLY A 212 39.29 8.01 39.08
CA GLY A 212 39.31 8.50 40.43
C GLY A 212 40.10 9.83 40.46
N ALA A 213 39.58 10.80 41.20
CA ALA A 213 40.23 12.01 41.73
C ALA A 213 40.16 13.29 40.85
N ALA A 214 39.32 14.25 41.21
CA ALA A 214 39.56 15.41 42.09
C ALA A 214 40.50 16.50 41.56
N GLY A 215 39.99 17.72 41.43
CA GLY A 215 40.83 18.91 41.50
C GLY A 215 40.33 20.16 40.77
N GLN A 216 39.67 21.01 41.53
CA GLN A 216 39.75 22.49 41.57
C GLN A 216 39.08 23.37 40.50
N ALA A 217 38.28 24.25 41.08
CA ALA A 217 37.57 25.39 40.55
C ALA A 217 38.50 26.53 40.11
N VAL A 218 37.97 27.40 39.29
CA VAL A 218 37.81 28.90 39.38
C VAL A 218 37.67 29.49 37.99
N GLY A 219 36.71 30.36 37.79
CA GLY A 219 36.70 31.31 36.70
C GLY A 219 35.31 31.55 36.07
N GLY A 220 34.63 32.61 36.56
CA GLY A 220 33.29 33.01 36.13
C GLY A 220 33.19 33.45 34.67
N GLY A 221 32.01 33.31 34.16
CA GLY A 221 31.59 33.84 32.87
C GLY A 221 30.13 33.50 32.68
N GLY A 222 29.24 34.48 32.95
CA GLY A 222 27.82 34.32 32.83
C GLY A 222 27.42 33.87 31.42
N ARG A 223 26.86 32.64 31.30
CA ARG A 223 26.11 32.20 30.17
C ARG A 223 24.67 31.98 30.60
N SER A 224 23.80 32.81 29.96
CA SER A 224 22.36 32.66 30.02
C SER A 224 21.99 31.18 29.95
N GLY A 225 21.32 30.69 30.98
CA GLY A 225 20.80 29.33 31.04
C GLY A 225 19.75 29.09 29.98
N ALA A 226 20.17 28.70 28.81
CA ALA A 226 19.27 28.03 27.88
C ALA A 226 18.87 26.70 28.48
N HIS A 227 17.58 26.53 28.81
CA HIS A 227 17.05 25.28 29.35
C HIS A 227 17.45 24.11 28.46
N PRO A 228 17.90 22.97 29.01
CA PRO A 228 18.28 21.80 28.22
C PRO A 228 17.17 21.32 27.28
N ALA A 229 15.91 21.52 27.64
CA ALA A 229 14.76 21.23 26.79
C ALA A 229 14.70 22.08 25.49
N ALA A 230 15.32 23.26 25.44
CA ALA A 230 15.37 24.09 24.25
C ALA A 230 16.47 23.64 23.27
N GLN A 231 17.58 23.14 23.81
CA GLN A 231 18.67 22.57 23.00
C GLN A 231 18.27 21.24 22.38
N ASP A 232 17.56 20.38 23.11
CA ASP A 232 17.04 19.10 22.60
C ASP A 232 16.01 19.31 21.46
N ARG A 233 15.14 20.30 21.58
CA ARG A 233 14.22 20.68 20.47
C ARG A 233 14.95 21.16 19.24
N GLY A 234 16.03 21.95 19.39
CA GLY A 234 16.87 22.40 18.28
C GLY A 234 17.55 21.25 17.54
N HIS A 235 18.05 20.26 18.29
CA HIS A 235 18.65 19.05 17.70
C HIS A 235 17.64 18.18 16.99
N LEU A 236 16.44 18.03 17.53
CA LEU A 236 15.37 17.27 16.88
C LEU A 236 14.92 17.95 15.56
N THR A 237 14.76 19.28 15.54
CA THR A 237 14.37 20.02 14.32
C THR A 237 15.38 19.85 13.19
N VAL A 238 16.67 20.00 13.46
CA VAL A 238 17.74 19.80 12.46
C VAL A 238 17.79 18.33 12.01
N GLY A 239 17.69 17.40 12.95
CA GLY A 239 17.62 15.96 12.66
C GLY A 239 16.40 15.59 11.82
N ALA A 240 15.23 16.14 12.16
CA ALA A 240 13.96 15.90 11.45
C ALA A 240 14.01 16.41 10.01
N ALA A 241 14.56 17.60 9.76
CA ALA A 241 14.70 18.12 8.40
C ALA A 241 15.57 17.20 7.51
N LYS A 242 16.70 16.73 8.05
CA LYS A 242 17.58 15.78 7.34
C LYS A 242 16.94 14.40 7.18
N ALA A 243 16.20 13.92 8.19
CA ALA A 243 15.44 12.67 8.12
C ALA A 243 14.34 12.76 7.05
N GLY A 244 13.60 13.87 7.00
CA GLY A 244 12.60 14.15 5.97
C GLY A 244 13.19 14.11 4.57
N ALA A 245 14.31 14.80 4.34
CA ALA A 245 15.00 14.81 3.03
C ALA A 245 15.50 13.40 2.63
N LEU A 246 15.97 12.59 3.60
CA LEU A 246 16.39 11.21 3.34
C LEU A 246 15.22 10.32 2.97
N LEU A 247 14.12 10.39 3.72
CA LEU A 247 12.89 9.64 3.45
C LEU A 247 12.27 10.04 2.11
N ASP A 248 12.21 11.34 1.83
CA ASP A 248 11.73 11.86 0.55
C ASP A 248 12.52 11.27 -0.60
N ARG A 249 13.83 11.34 -0.55
CA ARG A 249 14.70 10.76 -1.58
C ARG A 249 14.48 9.27 -1.77
N GLN A 250 14.42 8.48 -0.68
CA GLN A 250 14.32 7.03 -0.75
C GLN A 250 12.93 6.59 -1.25
N LEU A 251 11.86 7.18 -0.70
CA LEU A 251 10.49 6.81 -1.03
C LEU A 251 10.05 7.36 -2.39
N THR A 252 10.52 8.53 -2.79
CA THR A 252 10.29 9.06 -4.14
C THR A 252 10.98 8.18 -5.18
N LEU A 253 12.21 7.74 -4.94
CA LEU A 253 12.89 6.78 -5.82
C LEU A 253 12.15 5.45 -5.89
N ALA A 254 11.69 4.92 -4.75
CA ALA A 254 10.90 3.68 -4.72
C ALA A 254 9.56 3.85 -5.45
N ARG A 255 8.88 5.00 -5.29
CA ARG A 255 7.66 5.35 -6.01
C ARG A 255 7.87 5.41 -7.52
N THR A 256 8.95 6.07 -7.97
CA THR A 256 9.28 6.17 -9.41
C THR A 256 9.54 4.78 -10.02
N ARG A 257 10.29 3.93 -9.31
CA ARG A 257 10.51 2.53 -9.73
C ARG A 257 9.20 1.76 -9.79
N ALA A 258 8.35 1.89 -8.78
CA ALA A 258 7.04 1.25 -8.75
C ALA A 258 6.15 1.72 -9.90
N HIS A 259 6.15 3.01 -10.22
CA HIS A 259 5.47 3.57 -11.38
C HIS A 259 5.96 2.94 -12.69
N SER A 260 7.28 2.91 -12.92
CA SER A 260 7.86 2.28 -14.12
C SER A 260 7.52 0.79 -14.20
N THR A 261 7.57 0.08 -13.07
CA THR A 261 7.17 -1.34 -13.01
C THR A 261 5.68 -1.53 -13.33
N ALA A 262 4.82 -0.64 -12.83
CA ALA A 262 3.39 -0.69 -13.15
C ALA A 262 3.10 -0.45 -14.64
N LEU A 263 3.79 0.51 -15.27
CA LEU A 263 3.67 0.76 -16.70
C LEU A 263 4.17 -0.42 -17.54
N GLN A 264 5.32 -1.01 -17.17
CA GLN A 264 5.84 -2.20 -17.83
C GLN A 264 4.89 -3.39 -17.66
N ALA A 265 4.33 -3.57 -16.46
CA ALA A 265 3.36 -4.63 -16.21
C ALA A 265 2.11 -4.47 -17.09
N LEU A 266 1.56 -3.28 -17.18
CA LEU A 266 0.36 -2.98 -18.00
C LEU A 266 0.60 -3.10 -19.52
N GLY A 267 1.84 -2.97 -19.98
CA GLY A 267 2.26 -3.22 -21.37
C GLY A 267 2.71 -4.65 -21.66
N SER A 268 2.75 -5.53 -20.67
CA SER A 268 3.28 -6.88 -20.83
C SER A 268 2.28 -7.86 -21.45
N SER A 269 2.78 -8.89 -22.15
CA SER A 269 1.99 -10.02 -22.63
C SER A 269 1.26 -10.74 -21.50
N ARG A 270 1.87 -10.81 -20.32
CA ARG A 270 1.27 -11.37 -19.11
C ARG A 270 -0.01 -10.63 -18.72
N PHE A 271 0.02 -9.29 -18.74
CA PHE A 271 -1.15 -8.47 -18.45
C PHE A 271 -2.25 -8.64 -19.52
N HIS A 272 -1.88 -8.72 -20.81
CA HIS A 272 -2.83 -8.94 -21.88
C HIS A 272 -3.55 -10.28 -21.71
N ALA A 273 -2.80 -11.34 -21.38
CA ALA A 273 -3.41 -12.63 -21.05
C ALA A 273 -4.38 -12.58 -19.87
N VAL A 274 -4.07 -11.79 -18.84
CA VAL A 274 -5.00 -11.56 -17.71
C VAL A 274 -6.24 -10.80 -18.19
N ALA A 275 -6.07 -9.75 -18.99
CA ALA A 275 -7.19 -8.98 -19.51
C ALA A 275 -8.11 -9.82 -20.40
N ASP A 276 -7.55 -10.70 -21.23
CA ASP A 276 -8.31 -11.64 -22.08
C ASP A 276 -9.11 -12.63 -21.21
N LYS A 277 -8.49 -13.21 -20.17
CA LYS A 277 -9.21 -14.08 -19.21
C LYS A 277 -10.33 -13.35 -18.48
N VAL A 278 -10.12 -12.08 -18.11
CA VAL A 278 -11.17 -11.24 -17.49
C VAL A 278 -12.26 -10.89 -18.50
N ALA A 279 -11.93 -10.71 -19.79
CA ALA A 279 -12.92 -10.49 -20.84
C ALA A 279 -13.80 -11.73 -21.05
N VAL A 280 -13.22 -12.93 -21.01
CA VAL A 280 -13.98 -14.19 -21.00
C VAL A 280 -14.88 -14.25 -19.77
N LEU A 281 -14.35 -13.94 -18.58
CA LEU A 281 -15.13 -13.93 -17.33
C LEU A 281 -16.31 -12.95 -17.37
N ALA A 282 -16.20 -11.82 -18.08
CA ALA A 282 -17.31 -10.88 -18.26
C ALA A 282 -18.46 -11.45 -19.11
N SER A 283 -18.15 -12.39 -20.00
CA SER A 283 -19.13 -13.05 -20.86
C SER A 283 -19.64 -14.35 -20.25
N GLU A 284 -18.72 -15.21 -19.82
CA GLU A 284 -19.01 -16.55 -19.31
C GLU A 284 -18.17 -16.83 -18.06
N VAL A 285 -18.86 -17.24 -16.99
CA VAL A 285 -18.21 -17.63 -15.73
C VAL A 285 -18.08 -19.15 -15.74
N PRO A 286 -16.85 -19.70 -15.61
CA PRO A 286 -16.60 -21.14 -15.62
C PRO A 286 -17.07 -21.78 -14.30
N LEU A 287 -18.34 -22.04 -14.18
CA LEU A 287 -18.96 -22.71 -13.04
C LEU A 287 -18.93 -24.22 -13.23
N THR A 288 -18.74 -24.96 -12.11
CA THR A 288 -18.95 -26.40 -12.10
C THR A 288 -20.45 -26.73 -12.21
N PRO A 289 -20.84 -27.93 -12.67
CA PRO A 289 -22.24 -28.35 -12.69
C PRO A 289 -22.90 -28.30 -11.29
N ALA A 290 -22.12 -28.49 -10.22
CA ALA A 290 -22.59 -28.39 -8.85
C ALA A 290 -23.05 -26.98 -8.47
N ALA A 291 -22.57 -25.93 -9.12
CA ALA A 291 -22.92 -24.54 -8.83
C ALA A 291 -24.39 -24.22 -9.10
N VAL A 292 -25.05 -24.96 -9.98
CA VAL A 292 -26.46 -24.72 -10.34
C VAL A 292 -27.40 -24.93 -9.14
N THR A 293 -27.09 -25.90 -8.30
CA THR A 293 -27.93 -26.28 -7.15
C THR A 293 -27.29 -25.98 -5.79
N ALA A 294 -26.05 -25.50 -5.78
CA ALA A 294 -25.29 -25.24 -4.56
C ALA A 294 -25.84 -24.03 -3.80
N ASP A 295 -25.87 -24.12 -2.47
CA ASP A 295 -26.06 -22.97 -1.60
C ASP A 295 -24.71 -22.27 -1.34
N LEU A 296 -24.64 -20.95 -1.54
CA LEU A 296 -23.44 -20.15 -1.28
C LEU A 296 -23.23 -19.86 0.20
N ARG A 297 -24.28 -19.93 1.02
CA ARG A 297 -24.23 -19.55 2.45
C ARG A 297 -23.21 -20.35 3.24
N PRO A 298 -23.10 -21.71 3.09
CA PRO A 298 -22.07 -22.47 3.82
C PRO A 298 -20.63 -22.02 3.50
N LEU A 299 -20.35 -21.64 2.25
CA LEU A 299 -19.02 -21.15 1.85
C LEU A 299 -18.72 -19.74 2.42
N ALA A 300 -19.73 -18.89 2.45
CA ALA A 300 -19.60 -17.57 3.06
C ALA A 300 -19.48 -17.66 4.59
N GLN A 301 -20.23 -18.57 5.23
CA GLN A 301 -20.13 -18.88 6.65
C GLN A 301 -18.74 -19.42 7.01
N ALA A 302 -18.21 -20.34 6.22
CA ALA A 302 -16.84 -20.83 6.42
C ALA A 302 -15.77 -19.71 6.30
N ALA A 303 -16.03 -18.67 5.50
CA ALA A 303 -15.15 -17.48 5.46
C ALA A 303 -15.29 -16.60 6.72
N GLU A 304 -16.50 -16.51 7.27
CA GLU A 304 -16.78 -15.84 8.55
C GLU A 304 -16.12 -16.58 9.72
N GLU A 305 -16.27 -17.89 9.79
CA GLU A 305 -15.69 -18.75 10.83
C GLU A 305 -14.15 -18.61 10.85
N ARG A 306 -13.50 -18.69 9.68
CA ARG A 306 -12.06 -18.47 9.58
C ARG A 306 -11.63 -17.06 10.05
N LEU A 307 -12.45 -16.05 9.80
CA LEU A 307 -12.21 -14.70 10.32
C LEU A 307 -12.37 -14.69 11.85
N ALA A 308 -13.42 -15.27 12.39
CA ALA A 308 -13.69 -15.34 13.83
C ALA A 308 -12.57 -16.07 14.58
N ASP A 309 -12.12 -17.21 14.06
CA ASP A 309 -11.01 -17.99 14.61
C ASP A 309 -9.71 -17.16 14.63
N ALA A 310 -9.39 -16.51 13.52
CA ALA A 310 -8.19 -15.67 13.45
C ALA A 310 -8.26 -14.45 14.38
N VAL A 311 -9.44 -13.86 14.56
CA VAL A 311 -9.64 -12.77 15.53
C VAL A 311 -9.50 -13.27 16.97
N THR A 312 -10.04 -14.45 17.27
CA THR A 312 -9.92 -15.07 18.60
C THR A 312 -8.45 -15.35 18.96
N ALA A 313 -7.63 -15.68 17.96
CA ALA A 313 -6.19 -15.92 18.13
C ALA A 313 -5.38 -14.62 18.31
N LEU A 314 -5.97 -13.43 18.10
CA LEU A 314 -5.27 -12.16 18.33
C LEU A 314 -5.08 -11.89 19.84
N PRO A 315 -3.99 -11.20 20.24
CA PRO A 315 -3.78 -10.77 21.62
C PRO A 315 -4.69 -9.59 21.98
N LEU A 316 -6.01 -9.79 21.97
CA LEU A 316 -7.00 -8.72 22.16
C LEU A 316 -6.99 -8.12 23.56
N ILE A 317 -6.60 -8.89 24.59
CA ILE A 317 -6.46 -8.39 25.97
C ILE A 317 -5.36 -7.32 25.99
N THR A 318 -4.22 -7.61 25.40
CA THR A 318 -3.11 -6.68 25.26
C THR A 318 -3.49 -5.46 24.43
N ALA A 319 -4.23 -5.67 23.33
CA ALA A 319 -4.73 -4.60 22.48
C ALA A 319 -5.85 -3.77 23.13
N GLY A 320 -6.42 -4.22 24.25
CA GLY A 320 -7.47 -3.52 25.00
C GLY A 320 -7.01 -2.23 25.71
N SER A 321 -5.70 -1.98 25.74
CA SER A 321 -5.12 -0.73 26.24
C SER A 321 -4.63 0.13 25.07
N PRO A 322 -4.95 1.44 25.03
CA PRO A 322 -4.48 2.34 23.96
C PRO A 322 -2.96 2.58 24.05
N TYR A 323 -2.35 2.29 25.18
CA TYR A 323 -0.92 2.34 25.39
C TYR A 323 -0.46 1.03 26.06
N ASN A 324 0.37 0.28 25.34
CA ASN A 324 0.96 -0.95 25.83
C ASN A 324 2.48 -0.84 25.78
N ALA A 325 3.09 -0.57 26.94
CA ALA A 325 4.54 -0.40 27.05
C ALA A 325 5.31 -1.68 26.68
N GLU A 326 4.79 -2.86 27.05
CA GLU A 326 5.43 -4.14 26.77
C GLU A 326 5.41 -4.44 25.26
N ALA A 327 4.27 -4.25 24.59
CA ALA A 327 4.19 -4.39 23.14
C ALA A 327 5.08 -3.40 22.40
N LEU A 328 5.24 -2.17 22.94
CA LEU A 328 6.17 -1.18 22.42
C LEU A 328 7.63 -1.58 22.55
N ILE A 329 8.05 -2.10 23.71
CA ILE A 329 9.43 -2.58 23.92
C ILE A 329 9.78 -3.63 22.85
N HIS A 330 8.91 -4.60 22.62
CA HIS A 330 9.11 -5.60 21.57
C HIS A 330 8.97 -5.01 20.16
N GLY A 331 8.07 -4.04 19.96
CA GLY A 331 7.84 -3.39 18.69
C GLY A 331 8.95 -2.42 18.26
N LEU A 332 9.76 -1.94 19.19
CA LEU A 332 10.89 -1.06 18.92
C LEU A 332 12.14 -1.80 18.44
N SER A 333 12.10 -3.13 18.39
CA SER A 333 13.16 -3.89 17.73
C SER A 333 13.38 -3.39 16.31
N SER A 334 14.64 -3.17 15.98
CA SER A 334 15.06 -2.71 14.65
C SER A 334 15.07 -3.83 13.60
N ASP A 335 14.44 -4.96 13.88
CA ASP A 335 14.40 -6.10 12.98
C ASP A 335 13.77 -5.76 11.63
N PRO A 336 14.21 -6.43 10.56
CA PRO A 336 13.64 -6.18 9.24
C PRO A 336 12.15 -6.55 9.19
N ALA A 337 11.39 -5.75 8.45
CA ALA A 337 9.98 -6.04 8.18
C ALA A 337 9.81 -7.36 7.38
N PRO A 338 8.70 -8.08 7.60
CA PRO A 338 7.57 -7.73 8.48
C PRO A 338 7.85 -8.09 9.95
N HIS A 339 7.44 -7.19 10.87
CA HIS A 339 7.58 -7.47 12.29
C HIS A 339 6.70 -8.67 12.71
N PRO A 340 7.22 -9.66 13.46
CA PRO A 340 6.48 -10.89 13.77
C PRO A 340 5.12 -10.65 14.44
N GLN A 341 5.04 -9.65 15.31
CA GLN A 341 3.78 -9.30 15.99
C GLN A 341 2.70 -8.72 15.05
N ASP A 342 3.07 -8.27 13.85
CA ASP A 342 2.14 -7.67 12.90
C ASP A 342 1.49 -8.73 11.98
N ALA A 343 2.13 -9.89 11.82
CA ALA A 343 1.67 -10.94 10.91
C ALA A 343 0.24 -11.44 11.20
N PRO A 344 -0.19 -11.72 12.44
CA PRO A 344 -1.56 -12.13 12.72
C PRO A 344 -2.59 -11.07 12.34
N TRP A 345 -2.29 -9.79 12.55
CA TRP A 345 -3.16 -8.67 12.19
C TRP A 345 -3.30 -8.51 10.67
N HIS A 346 -2.21 -8.76 9.92
CA HIS A 346 -2.27 -8.80 8.46
C HIS A 346 -3.14 -9.95 7.95
N GLN A 347 -3.08 -11.11 8.62
CA GLN A 347 -3.93 -12.26 8.30
C GLN A 347 -5.41 -11.94 8.54
N VAL A 348 -5.75 -11.38 9.70
CA VAL A 348 -7.13 -10.95 10.01
C VAL A 348 -7.63 -9.93 8.97
N ARG A 349 -6.77 -8.98 8.57
CA ARG A 349 -7.12 -8.02 7.52
C ARG A 349 -7.46 -8.67 6.18
N LEU A 350 -6.73 -9.73 5.81
CA LEU A 350 -7.02 -10.50 4.60
C LEU A 350 -8.37 -11.23 4.73
N LEU A 351 -8.57 -11.95 5.83
CA LEU A 351 -9.79 -12.73 6.08
C LEU A 351 -11.03 -11.83 6.17
N LEU A 352 -10.94 -10.68 6.83
CA LEU A 352 -12.02 -9.69 6.86
C LEU A 352 -12.42 -9.23 5.45
N ARG A 353 -11.46 -9.06 4.57
CA ARG A 353 -11.71 -8.69 3.18
C ARG A 353 -12.40 -9.81 2.41
N LEU A 354 -11.96 -11.06 2.60
CA LEU A 354 -12.57 -12.23 1.97
C LEU A 354 -14.02 -12.41 2.43
N HIS A 355 -14.28 -12.30 3.74
CA HIS A 355 -15.63 -12.35 4.30
C HIS A 355 -16.52 -11.23 3.72
N ARG A 356 -16.03 -10.00 3.62
CA ARG A 356 -16.78 -8.90 2.99
C ARG A 356 -17.13 -9.18 1.54
N TYR A 357 -16.22 -9.74 0.76
CA TYR A 357 -16.50 -10.11 -0.64
C TYR A 357 -17.54 -11.25 -0.71
N ALA A 358 -17.49 -12.20 0.23
CA ALA A 358 -18.51 -13.24 0.32
C ALA A 358 -19.90 -12.65 0.61
N CYS A 359 -20.00 -11.68 1.53
CA CYS A 359 -21.24 -10.96 1.81
C CYS A 359 -21.72 -10.15 0.58
N GLU A 360 -20.81 -9.50 -0.16
CA GLU A 360 -21.14 -8.78 -1.40
C GLU A 360 -21.76 -9.73 -2.45
N VAL A 361 -21.26 -10.97 -2.56
CA VAL A 361 -21.83 -12.00 -3.47
C VAL A 361 -23.22 -12.43 -3.02
N LEU A 362 -23.42 -12.69 -1.72
CA LEU A 362 -24.69 -13.18 -1.19
C LEU A 362 -25.83 -12.17 -1.29
N HIS A 363 -25.54 -10.91 -1.07
CA HIS A 363 -26.57 -9.89 -0.90
C HIS A 363 -26.65 -8.89 -2.08
N GLY A 364 -25.73 -9.00 -3.05
CA GLY A 364 -25.59 -8.02 -4.13
C GLY A 364 -25.10 -6.66 -3.63
N GLY A 365 -24.95 -5.70 -4.56
CA GLY A 365 -24.45 -4.35 -4.26
C GLY A 365 -25.39 -3.46 -3.44
N GLY A 366 -26.63 -3.90 -3.15
CA GLY A 366 -27.63 -3.15 -2.41
C GLY A 366 -27.72 -3.49 -0.90
N ALA A 367 -26.92 -4.43 -0.40
CA ALA A 367 -26.94 -4.77 1.01
C ALA A 367 -26.41 -3.62 1.89
N PRO A 368 -27.05 -3.39 3.06
CA PRO A 368 -26.53 -2.42 4.00
C PRO A 368 -25.13 -2.85 4.45
N LEU A 369 -24.17 -1.91 4.31
CA LEU A 369 -22.80 -2.15 4.77
C LEU A 369 -22.80 -2.34 6.29
N ASP A 370 -22.30 -3.48 6.76
CA ASP A 370 -22.03 -3.66 8.19
C ASP A 370 -20.94 -2.66 8.62
N VAL A 371 -21.37 -1.64 9.37
CA VAL A 371 -20.53 -0.53 9.87
C VAL A 371 -19.38 -1.08 10.72
N ARG A 372 -19.61 -2.19 11.44
CA ARG A 372 -18.59 -2.86 12.24
C ARG A 372 -17.44 -3.36 11.36
N LEU A 373 -17.78 -4.12 10.30
CA LEU A 373 -16.78 -4.66 9.36
C LEU A 373 -16.03 -3.54 8.63
N VAL A 374 -16.72 -2.44 8.30
CA VAL A 374 -16.08 -1.26 7.71
C VAL A 374 -15.10 -0.62 8.69
N THR A 375 -15.52 -0.37 9.93
CA THR A 375 -14.69 0.28 10.95
C THR A 375 -13.50 -0.60 11.35
N ALA A 376 -13.72 -1.91 11.53
CA ALA A 376 -12.65 -2.87 11.77
C ALA A 376 -11.65 -2.91 10.60
N GLY A 377 -12.15 -2.92 9.37
CA GLY A 377 -11.31 -2.85 8.17
C GLY A 377 -10.45 -1.59 8.10
N GLN A 378 -11.02 -0.42 8.43
CA GLN A 378 -10.28 0.84 8.51
C GLN A 378 -9.20 0.82 9.60
N ALA A 379 -9.46 0.20 10.73
CA ALA A 379 -8.48 0.05 11.80
C ALA A 379 -7.31 -0.85 11.35
N LEU A 380 -7.59 -1.97 10.67
CA LEU A 380 -6.58 -2.86 10.13
C LEU A 380 -5.78 -2.24 8.96
N ASP A 381 -6.41 -1.38 8.17
CA ASP A 381 -5.69 -0.62 7.13
C ASP A 381 -4.73 0.40 7.79
N ARG A 382 -5.17 1.11 8.84
CA ARG A 382 -4.29 2.01 9.63
C ARG A 382 -3.14 1.25 10.27
N HIS A 383 -3.41 0.05 10.84
CA HIS A 383 -2.38 -0.82 11.39
C HIS A 383 -1.29 -1.14 10.36
N ARG A 384 -1.70 -1.62 9.18
CA ARG A 384 -0.77 -1.92 8.10
C ARG A 384 0.06 -0.70 7.69
N ASP A 385 -0.60 0.44 7.46
CA ASP A 385 0.05 1.65 6.98
C ASP A 385 1.07 2.19 8.01
N ALA A 386 0.74 2.09 9.31
CA ALA A 386 1.66 2.46 10.39
C ALA A 386 2.83 1.48 10.52
N SER A 387 2.59 0.17 10.42
CA SER A 387 3.61 -0.87 10.46
C SER A 387 4.61 -0.73 9.31
N GLU A 388 4.12 -0.51 8.09
CA GLU A 388 4.97 -0.27 6.91
C GLU A 388 5.74 1.06 7.01
N ALA A 389 5.16 2.09 7.64
CA ALA A 389 5.83 3.36 7.88
C ALA A 389 6.93 3.23 8.95
N ALA A 390 6.67 2.51 10.04
CA ALA A 390 7.68 2.19 11.04
C ALA A 390 8.87 1.46 10.42
N SER A 391 8.61 0.46 9.59
CA SER A 391 9.64 -0.29 8.86
C SER A 391 10.47 0.61 7.95
N ALA A 392 9.85 1.55 7.24
CA ALA A 392 10.56 2.48 6.37
C ALA A 392 11.46 3.45 7.17
N ALA A 393 11.00 3.94 8.32
CA ALA A 393 11.79 4.77 9.23
C ALA A 393 13.01 3.99 9.78
N ALA A 394 12.81 2.75 10.22
CA ALA A 394 13.88 1.87 10.70
C ALA A 394 14.90 1.57 9.59
N GLN A 395 14.43 1.33 8.36
CA GLN A 395 15.31 1.09 7.21
C GLN A 395 16.11 2.34 6.84
N ALA A 396 15.50 3.53 6.87
CA ALA A 396 16.20 4.79 6.63
C ALA A 396 17.29 5.04 7.70
N ALA A 397 17.03 4.67 8.96
CA ALA A 397 18.00 4.78 10.04
C ALA A 397 19.25 3.89 9.87
N ARG A 398 19.18 2.86 9.03
CA ARG A 398 20.31 1.98 8.68
C ARG A 398 21.18 2.52 7.53
N THR A 399 20.89 3.71 7.02
CA THR A 399 21.69 4.34 5.97
C THR A 399 23.12 4.55 6.47
N PRO A 400 24.17 4.05 5.77
CA PRO A 400 25.55 4.20 6.19
C PRO A 400 25.93 5.68 6.38
N ARG A 401 26.72 5.96 7.40
CA ARG A 401 27.27 7.31 7.72
C ARG A 401 26.20 8.39 7.95
N ILE A 402 25.03 7.97 8.43
CA ILE A 402 23.98 8.90 8.84
C ILE A 402 24.44 9.74 10.04
N ALA A 403 24.09 11.02 10.05
CA ALA A 403 24.41 11.89 11.19
C ALA A 403 23.62 11.48 12.44
N PRO A 404 24.21 11.51 13.64
CA PRO A 404 23.54 11.08 14.89
C PRO A 404 22.17 11.74 15.13
N ALA A 405 22.06 13.05 14.89
CA ALA A 405 20.78 13.77 15.02
C ALA A 405 19.70 13.25 14.03
N THR A 406 20.10 12.85 12.85
CA THR A 406 19.18 12.27 11.85
C THR A 406 18.76 10.85 12.26
N ALA A 407 19.70 10.04 12.76
CA ALA A 407 19.40 8.70 13.27
C ALA A 407 18.44 8.77 14.46
N TYR A 408 18.67 9.72 15.38
CA TYR A 408 17.77 9.98 16.50
C TYR A 408 16.37 10.36 16.05
N ALA A 409 16.24 11.31 15.11
CA ALA A 409 14.94 11.71 14.57
C ALA A 409 14.19 10.54 13.90
N LEU A 410 14.89 9.68 13.17
CA LEU A 410 14.30 8.48 12.57
C LEU A 410 13.91 7.42 13.63
N GLY A 411 14.67 7.30 14.71
CA GLY A 411 14.32 6.44 15.85
C GLY A 411 13.04 6.91 16.54
N VAL A 412 12.92 8.23 16.79
CA VAL A 412 11.70 8.83 17.36
C VAL A 412 10.50 8.63 16.42
N LEU A 413 10.71 8.83 15.10
CA LEU A 413 9.68 8.59 14.12
C LEU A 413 9.26 7.12 14.05
N HIS A 414 10.21 6.18 14.13
CA HIS A 414 9.91 4.75 14.22
C HIS A 414 9.04 4.44 15.43
N ALA A 415 9.41 4.95 16.61
CA ALA A 415 8.65 4.78 17.84
C ALA A 415 7.23 5.38 17.72
N ASP A 416 7.08 6.58 17.16
CA ASP A 416 5.79 7.22 16.91
C ASP A 416 4.90 6.33 16.01
N GLN A 417 5.43 5.77 14.94
CA GLN A 417 4.66 4.88 14.07
C GLN A 417 4.33 3.53 14.74
N ARG A 418 5.16 3.02 15.64
CA ARG A 418 4.82 1.84 16.47
C ARG A 418 3.70 2.15 17.47
N HIS A 419 3.62 3.36 18.02
CA HIS A 419 2.46 3.80 18.81
C HIS A 419 1.18 3.85 17.97
N GLU A 420 1.27 4.31 16.72
CA GLU A 420 0.13 4.30 15.80
C GLU A 420 -0.34 2.86 15.46
N VAL A 421 0.59 1.88 15.42
CA VAL A 421 0.25 0.45 15.30
C VAL A 421 -0.61 0.01 16.49
N GLU A 422 -0.18 0.31 17.72
CA GLU A 422 -0.92 -0.06 18.93
C GLU A 422 -2.27 0.67 19.01
N ALA A 423 -2.33 1.95 18.65
CA ALA A 423 -3.58 2.70 18.56
C ALA A 423 -4.57 2.09 17.56
N ALA A 424 -4.06 1.57 16.43
CA ALA A 424 -4.89 0.90 15.43
C ALA A 424 -5.41 -0.47 15.91
N ARG A 425 -4.58 -1.23 16.65
CA ARG A 425 -4.99 -2.49 17.32
C ARG A 425 -6.11 -2.24 18.34
N TYR A 426 -5.94 -1.23 19.16
CA TYR A 426 -6.96 -0.80 20.12
C TYR A 426 -8.27 -0.38 19.42
N ALA A 427 -8.18 0.39 18.35
CA ALA A 427 -9.35 0.80 17.58
C ALA A 427 -10.09 -0.39 16.96
N PHE A 428 -9.34 -1.41 16.47
CA PHE A 428 -9.91 -2.66 15.98
C PHE A 428 -10.64 -3.39 17.11
N GLN A 429 -9.99 -3.63 18.23
CA GLN A 429 -10.54 -4.32 19.38
C GLN A 429 -11.86 -3.64 19.83
N ARG A 430 -11.88 -2.31 19.97
CA ARG A 430 -13.09 -1.57 20.33
C ARG A 430 -14.22 -1.70 19.31
N SER A 431 -13.91 -1.68 18.03
CA SER A 431 -14.93 -1.83 16.98
C SER A 431 -15.50 -3.25 16.94
N TRP A 432 -14.66 -4.25 17.23
CA TRP A 432 -15.05 -5.65 17.22
C TRP A 432 -15.91 -6.03 18.43
N GLN A 433 -15.59 -5.55 19.63
CA GLN A 433 -16.29 -5.88 20.87
C GLN A 433 -17.61 -5.13 21.08
N LYS A 434 -17.86 -4.01 20.43
CA LYS A 434 -19.09 -3.22 20.63
C LYS A 434 -20.40 -3.97 20.38
N GLN A 435 -20.37 -5.12 19.76
CA GLN A 435 -21.56 -5.91 19.44
C GLN A 435 -21.95 -6.91 20.53
N THR A 436 -21.09 -7.18 21.53
CA THR A 436 -21.38 -8.11 22.62
C THR A 436 -22.26 -7.49 23.73
N ILE A 437 -22.53 -6.18 23.69
CA ILE A 437 -23.22 -5.46 24.78
C ILE A 437 -24.64 -4.99 24.38
N GLY A 438 -25.08 -5.25 23.16
CA GLY A 438 -26.30 -4.68 22.61
C GLY A 438 -27.18 -5.65 21.83
N THR A 439 -27.54 -6.80 22.41
CA THR A 439 -28.73 -7.54 21.97
C THR A 439 -29.58 -7.86 23.19
N PRO A 440 -30.76 -7.21 23.33
CA PRO A 440 -31.80 -7.73 24.21
C PRO A 440 -32.40 -9.00 23.61
#